data_29f24a7c08aa03281c8d52d701eacb6a
#
_entry.id   29f24a7c08aa03281c8d52d701eacb6a
#
_cell.length_a   1.000
_cell.length_b   1.000
_cell.length_c   1.000
_cell.angle_alpha   90.00
_cell.angle_beta   90.00
_cell.angle_gamma   90.00
#
_symmetry.space_group_name_H-M   'P 1'
#
loop_
_entity.id
_entity.type
_entity.pdbx_description
1 polymer ?
#
loop_
_entity_poly.entity_id
_entity_poly.type
_entity_poly.pdbx_seq_one_letter_code
_entity_poly.pdbx_strand_id
1 'polypeptide(L)'
;HTNLSIKAVSTYKKSFHGKAAEFLDERVPDCLDCHVNKGESVHQMLSQKNTISPTHKINKFSTCSNMECHPNATPRLAQFQVHAEFSKNQSPERYYFQLAFIVLTGGTLLPLLGIMLLDSIRRIFPASRRRR
;
A
#
# COMPACT_ATOMS: atom_id res chain seq x y z
N HIS A 1 12.60 -18.29 -10.91
CA HIS A 1 11.60 -17.35 -11.47
C HIS A 1 10.36 -17.14 -10.57
N THR A 2 9.95 -18.14 -9.76
CA THR A 2 8.71 -18.09 -8.98
C THR A 2 8.70 -17.06 -7.84
N ASN A 3 9.82 -16.83 -7.16
CA ASN A 3 9.86 -15.92 -6.00
C ASN A 3 9.70 -14.43 -6.38
N LEU A 4 10.18 -14.01 -7.55
CA LEU A 4 10.06 -12.63 -8.03
C LEU A 4 8.62 -12.27 -8.39
N SER A 5 7.86 -13.21 -8.99
CA SER A 5 6.46 -12.98 -9.37
C SER A 5 5.54 -12.90 -8.15
N ILE A 6 5.72 -13.76 -7.15
CA ILE A 6 4.96 -13.74 -5.90
C ILE A 6 5.18 -12.43 -5.15
N LYS A 7 6.42 -11.94 -5.11
CA LYS A 7 6.77 -10.67 -4.47
C LYS A 7 6.16 -9.47 -5.18
N ALA A 8 6.18 -9.46 -6.53
CA ALA A 8 5.57 -8.40 -7.32
C ALA A 8 4.06 -8.30 -7.07
N VAL A 9 3.33 -9.42 -7.07
CA VAL A 9 1.90 -9.47 -6.77
C VAL A 9 1.61 -8.99 -5.35
N SER A 10 2.37 -9.46 -4.36
CA SER A 10 2.16 -9.09 -2.96
C SER A 10 2.42 -7.60 -2.69
N THR A 11 3.41 -7.00 -3.35
CA THR A 11 3.72 -5.57 -3.22
C THR A 11 2.72 -4.71 -3.98
N TYR A 12 2.24 -5.16 -5.16
CA TYR A 12 1.14 -4.50 -5.89
C TYR A 12 -0.12 -4.43 -5.01
N LYS A 13 -0.57 -5.53 -4.43
CA LYS A 13 -1.74 -5.57 -3.52
C LYS A 13 -1.62 -4.62 -2.32
N LYS A 14 -0.42 -4.31 -1.88
CA LYS A 14 -0.15 -3.33 -0.81
C LYS A 14 -0.09 -1.88 -1.30
N SER A 15 0.00 -1.64 -2.62
CA SER A 15 0.00 -0.31 -3.19
C SER A 15 -1.39 0.31 -3.19
N PHE A 16 -1.48 1.63 -3.48
CA PHE A 16 -2.75 2.31 -3.62
C PHE A 16 -3.62 1.69 -4.71
N HIS A 17 -3.04 1.42 -5.90
CA HIS A 17 -3.76 0.78 -7.00
C HIS A 17 -4.27 -0.61 -6.61
N GLY A 18 -3.42 -1.44 -6.00
CA GLY A 18 -3.84 -2.76 -5.56
C GLY A 18 -4.94 -2.74 -4.51
N LYS A 19 -4.93 -1.77 -3.60
CA LYS A 19 -6.01 -1.59 -2.63
C LYS A 19 -7.31 -1.15 -3.28
N ALA A 20 -7.26 -0.21 -4.22
CA ALA A 20 -8.44 0.22 -4.96
C ALA A 20 -9.03 -0.93 -5.81
N ALA A 21 -8.18 -1.76 -6.43
CA ALA A 21 -8.61 -2.97 -7.13
C ALA A 21 -9.31 -3.99 -6.22
N GLU A 22 -8.88 -4.13 -4.96
CA GLU A 22 -9.57 -4.98 -3.97
C GLU A 22 -11.00 -4.47 -3.67
N PHE A 23 -11.27 -3.18 -3.83
CA PHE A 23 -12.60 -2.59 -3.70
C PHE A 23 -13.41 -2.58 -5.01
N LEU A 24 -13.02 -3.38 -6.01
CA LEU A 24 -13.70 -3.54 -7.29
C LEU A 24 -13.77 -2.23 -8.12
N ASP A 25 -12.82 -1.33 -7.99
CA ASP A 25 -12.71 -0.16 -8.87
C ASP A 25 -12.08 -0.59 -10.21
N GLU A 26 -12.89 -0.74 -11.25
CA GLU A 26 -12.47 -1.18 -12.59
C GLU A 26 -11.60 -0.15 -13.33
N ARG A 27 -11.49 1.08 -12.82
CA ARG A 27 -10.65 2.14 -13.40
C ARG A 27 -9.20 2.07 -12.97
N VAL A 28 -8.88 1.14 -12.08
CA VAL A 28 -7.54 1.00 -11.53
C VAL A 28 -6.67 0.16 -12.47
N PRO A 29 -5.43 0.62 -12.79
CA PRO A 29 -4.55 -0.11 -13.68
C PRO A 29 -4.15 -1.47 -13.10
N ASP A 30 -4.17 -2.48 -13.95
CA ASP A 30 -3.63 -3.81 -13.64
C ASP A 30 -2.12 -3.91 -13.95
N CYS A 31 -1.60 -5.14 -13.92
CA CYS A 31 -0.17 -5.37 -14.23
C CYS A 31 0.17 -4.99 -15.68
N LEU A 32 -0.75 -5.24 -16.61
CA LEU A 32 -0.50 -5.07 -18.04
C LEU A 32 -0.54 -3.60 -18.44
N ASP A 33 -1.42 -2.81 -17.84
CA ASP A 33 -1.53 -1.37 -18.11
C ASP A 33 -0.23 -0.60 -17.86
N CYS A 34 0.57 -1.10 -16.90
CA CYS A 34 1.86 -0.50 -16.58
C CYS A 34 3.04 -1.20 -17.26
N HIS A 35 2.96 -2.49 -17.55
CA HIS A 35 4.11 -3.30 -17.96
C HIS A 35 4.15 -3.65 -19.44
N VAL A 36 3.07 -3.38 -20.20
CA VAL A 36 2.97 -3.64 -21.61
C VAL A 36 2.68 -2.34 -22.34
N ASN A 37 3.33 -2.11 -23.50
CA ASN A 37 3.02 -0.95 -24.33
C ASN A 37 1.65 -1.15 -25.00
N LYS A 38 0.89 -0.07 -25.18
CA LYS A 38 -0.40 -0.12 -25.88
C LYS A 38 -0.24 -0.73 -27.27
N GLY A 39 -1.03 -1.77 -27.54
CA GLY A 39 -1.01 -2.49 -28.84
C GLY A 39 -0.02 -3.63 -28.93
N GLU A 40 0.82 -3.87 -27.93
CA GLU A 40 1.72 -5.01 -27.86
C GLU A 40 1.03 -6.24 -27.22
N SER A 41 1.61 -7.42 -27.49
CA SER A 41 1.13 -8.68 -26.89
C SER A 41 1.43 -8.70 -25.38
N VAL A 42 0.51 -9.23 -24.60
CA VAL A 42 0.65 -9.45 -23.15
C VAL A 42 1.87 -10.31 -22.79
N HIS A 43 2.40 -11.07 -23.76
CA HIS A 43 3.62 -11.88 -23.60
C HIS A 43 4.91 -11.07 -23.75
N GLN A 44 4.83 -9.80 -24.14
CA GLN A 44 5.98 -8.90 -24.34
C GLN A 44 6.26 -8.02 -23.12
N MET A 45 5.97 -8.49 -21.93
CA MET A 45 6.29 -7.80 -20.69
C MET A 45 7.80 -7.66 -20.53
N LEU A 46 8.30 -6.42 -20.63
CA LEU A 46 9.72 -6.09 -20.57
C LEU A 46 10.14 -5.78 -19.13
N SER A 47 11.37 -6.18 -18.80
CA SER A 47 11.99 -5.78 -17.53
C SER A 47 12.16 -4.26 -17.46
N GLN A 48 12.01 -3.68 -16.27
CA GLN A 48 12.28 -2.26 -15.99
C GLN A 48 13.71 -1.81 -16.43
N LYS A 49 14.66 -2.73 -16.56
CA LYS A 49 16.01 -2.44 -17.04
C LYS A 49 16.08 -2.19 -18.55
N ASN A 50 15.10 -2.64 -19.31
CA ASN A 50 15.02 -2.42 -20.74
C ASN A 50 14.54 -1.00 -21.02
N THR A 51 15.26 -0.25 -21.86
CA THR A 51 14.96 1.15 -22.20
C THR A 51 13.63 1.34 -22.94
N ILE A 52 13.13 0.29 -23.60
CA ILE A 52 11.83 0.29 -24.31
C ILE A 52 10.67 0.01 -23.35
N SER A 53 10.94 -0.56 -22.14
CA SER A 53 9.90 -0.88 -21.18
C SER A 53 9.12 0.36 -20.76
N PRO A 54 7.77 0.32 -20.68
CA PRO A 54 6.95 1.40 -20.14
C PRO A 54 7.33 1.76 -18.70
N THR A 55 7.81 0.78 -17.92
CA THR A 55 8.22 0.97 -16.52
C THR A 55 9.67 1.42 -16.37
N HIS A 56 10.44 1.57 -17.46
CA HIS A 56 11.79 2.12 -17.41
C HIS A 56 11.75 3.58 -16.93
N LYS A 57 12.75 4.01 -16.16
CA LYS A 57 12.81 5.35 -15.53
C LYS A 57 12.56 6.52 -16.49
N ILE A 58 12.93 6.39 -17.78
CA ILE A 58 12.73 7.42 -18.81
C ILE A 58 11.26 7.46 -19.24
N ASN A 59 10.61 6.30 -19.39
CA ASN A 59 9.26 6.17 -19.96
C ASN A 59 8.18 6.21 -18.86
N LYS A 60 8.53 5.94 -17.62
CA LYS A 60 7.59 5.78 -16.50
C LYS A 60 6.68 6.99 -16.30
N PHE A 61 7.20 8.20 -16.52
CA PHE A 61 6.37 9.40 -16.40
C PHE A 61 5.27 9.42 -17.46
N SER A 62 5.58 9.14 -18.73
CA SER A 62 4.57 9.10 -19.81
C SER A 62 3.56 7.96 -19.59
N THR A 63 3.98 6.84 -19.03
CA THR A 63 3.08 5.74 -18.66
C THR A 63 2.09 6.16 -17.58
N CYS A 64 2.55 6.85 -16.53
CA CYS A 64 1.70 7.33 -15.46
C CYS A 64 0.78 8.50 -15.87
N SER A 65 1.29 9.44 -16.69
CA SER A 65 0.64 10.70 -17.03
C SER A 65 -0.25 10.63 -18.28
N ASN A 66 -0.61 9.44 -18.74
CA ASN A 66 -1.55 9.32 -19.86
C ASN A 66 -2.94 9.88 -19.50
N MET A 67 -3.75 10.21 -20.52
CA MET A 67 -5.04 10.88 -20.36
C MET A 67 -6.07 10.09 -19.53
N GLU A 68 -5.92 8.77 -19.51
CA GLU A 68 -6.85 7.87 -18.81
C GLU A 68 -6.50 7.68 -17.33
N CYS A 69 -5.23 7.98 -16.94
CA CYS A 69 -4.72 7.72 -15.59
C CYS A 69 -4.49 9.04 -14.82
N HIS A 70 -3.35 9.70 -15.06
CA HIS A 70 -2.95 10.90 -14.31
C HIS A 70 -2.60 12.06 -15.23
N PRO A 71 -3.56 12.64 -16.00
CA PRO A 71 -3.27 13.64 -17.05
C PRO A 71 -2.59 14.91 -16.52
N ASN A 72 -2.80 15.26 -15.26
CA ASN A 72 -2.22 16.45 -14.62
C ASN A 72 -1.04 16.11 -13.69
N ALA A 73 -0.45 14.93 -13.84
CA ALA A 73 0.65 14.49 -12.99
C ALA A 73 1.91 15.34 -13.20
N THR A 74 2.63 15.57 -12.13
CA THR A 74 3.98 16.12 -12.19
C THR A 74 5.01 15.00 -12.32
N PRO A 75 6.24 15.28 -12.83
CA PRO A 75 7.30 14.27 -12.92
C PRO A 75 7.65 13.58 -11.60
N ARG A 76 7.32 14.19 -10.47
CA ARG A 76 7.47 13.58 -9.13
C ARG A 76 6.62 12.33 -8.94
N LEU A 77 5.47 12.23 -9.63
CA LEU A 77 4.63 11.03 -9.56
C LEU A 77 5.40 9.78 -10.02
N ALA A 78 6.19 9.89 -11.07
CA ALA A 78 6.98 8.78 -11.60
C ALA A 78 8.10 8.30 -10.65
N GLN A 79 8.42 9.05 -9.60
CA GLN A 79 9.41 8.64 -8.59
C GLN A 79 8.84 7.64 -7.57
N PHE A 80 7.52 7.56 -7.42
CA PHE A 80 6.90 6.59 -6.53
C PHE A 80 7.11 5.16 -7.02
N GLN A 81 7.40 4.27 -6.10
CA GLN A 81 7.56 2.84 -6.38
C GLN A 81 6.26 2.10 -6.04
N VAL A 82 5.61 1.55 -7.06
CA VAL A 82 4.38 0.75 -6.89
C VAL A 82 4.69 -0.55 -6.14
N HIS A 83 5.86 -1.15 -6.40
CA HIS A 83 6.34 -2.37 -5.74
C HIS A 83 7.27 -2.06 -4.55
N ALA A 84 6.91 -1.08 -3.73
CA ALA A 84 7.70 -0.74 -2.55
C ALA A 84 7.56 -1.80 -1.45
N GLU A 85 8.69 -2.24 -0.90
CA GLU A 85 8.70 -3.03 0.33
C GLU A 85 8.92 -2.12 1.54
N PHE A 86 8.02 -2.23 2.50
CA PHE A 86 8.17 -1.56 3.79
C PHE A 86 9.04 -2.41 4.70
N SER A 87 10.36 -2.34 4.51
CA SER A 87 11.33 -3.01 5.36
C SER A 87 12.36 -2.02 5.87
N LYS A 88 12.90 -2.31 7.07
CA LYS A 88 13.95 -1.49 7.69
C LYS A 88 15.15 -1.27 6.76
N ASN A 89 15.48 -2.27 5.93
CA ASN A 89 16.66 -2.24 5.06
C ASN A 89 16.43 -1.48 3.74
N GLN A 90 15.19 -1.45 3.23
CA GLN A 90 14.89 -0.84 1.92
C GLN A 90 14.28 0.55 2.02
N SER A 91 13.56 0.83 3.11
CA SER A 91 12.88 2.11 3.33
C SER A 91 12.88 2.43 4.83
N PRO A 92 14.03 2.72 5.44
CA PRO A 92 14.15 2.91 6.88
C PRO A 92 13.25 4.05 7.39
N GLU A 93 13.18 5.16 6.67
CA GLU A 93 12.33 6.31 7.03
C GLU A 93 10.85 5.93 7.10
N ARG A 94 10.35 5.17 6.14
CA ARG A 94 8.95 4.70 6.12
C ARG A 94 8.68 3.67 7.22
N TYR A 95 9.63 2.78 7.46
CA TYR A 95 9.53 1.77 8.52
C TYR A 95 9.41 2.43 9.90
N TYR A 96 10.28 3.38 10.24
CA TYR A 96 10.22 4.07 11.53
C TYR A 96 9.00 4.96 11.65
N PHE A 97 8.56 5.61 10.58
CA PHE A 97 7.33 6.39 10.57
C PHE A 97 6.10 5.51 10.86
N GLN A 98 6.02 4.36 10.21
CA GLN A 98 4.95 3.39 10.45
C GLN A 98 4.98 2.86 11.89
N LEU A 99 6.17 2.53 12.40
CA LEU A 99 6.34 2.06 13.78
C LEU A 99 5.89 3.14 14.79
N ALA A 100 6.31 4.39 14.59
CA ALA A 100 5.89 5.50 15.43
C ALA A 100 4.37 5.68 15.43
N PHE A 101 3.74 5.56 14.26
CA PHE A 101 2.28 5.65 14.12
C PHE A 101 1.56 4.50 14.84
N ILE A 102 2.07 3.27 14.74
CA ILE A 102 1.51 2.10 15.46
C ILE A 102 1.61 2.29 16.97
N VAL A 103 2.79 2.73 17.47
CA VAL A 103 3.00 2.98 18.90
C VAL A 103 2.09 4.10 19.41
N LEU A 104 1.98 5.19 18.68
CA LEU A 104 1.12 6.32 19.05
C LEU A 104 -0.36 5.88 19.08
N THR A 105 -0.82 5.23 18.03
CA THR A 105 -2.23 4.79 17.91
C THR A 105 -2.54 3.71 18.94
N GLY A 106 -1.70 2.70 19.07
CA GLY A 106 -1.86 1.63 20.07
C GLY A 106 -1.78 2.15 21.50
N GLY A 107 -0.83 3.04 21.78
CA GLY A 107 -0.65 3.66 23.10
C GLY A 107 -1.82 4.55 23.53
N THR A 108 -2.57 5.09 22.59
CA THR A 108 -3.78 5.88 22.91
C THR A 108 -5.03 5.01 22.99
N LEU A 109 -5.21 4.10 22.04
CA LEU A 109 -6.45 3.30 21.95
C LEU A 109 -6.52 2.18 22.99
N LEU A 110 -5.40 1.50 23.30
CA LEU A 110 -5.41 0.38 24.23
C LEU A 110 -5.80 0.78 25.66
N PRO A 111 -5.27 1.86 26.26
CA PRO A 111 -5.73 2.34 27.56
C PRO A 111 -7.20 2.75 27.55
N LEU A 112 -7.67 3.41 26.50
CA LEU A 112 -9.06 3.82 26.36
C LEU A 112 -10.01 2.62 26.34
N LEU A 113 -9.69 1.61 25.52
CA LEU A 113 -10.44 0.36 25.47
C LEU A 113 -10.40 -0.37 26.81
N GLY A 114 -9.25 -0.37 27.50
CA GLY A 114 -9.10 -0.94 28.83
C GLY A 114 -10.03 -0.28 29.86
N ILE A 115 -10.10 1.04 29.87
CA ILE A 115 -11.00 1.79 30.77
C ILE A 115 -12.46 1.47 30.45
N MET A 116 -12.84 1.47 29.17
CA MET A 116 -14.20 1.13 28.75
C MET A 116 -14.61 -0.29 29.16
N LEU A 117 -13.68 -1.25 29.00
CA LEU A 117 -13.90 -2.65 29.39
C LEU A 117 -14.07 -2.77 30.92
N LEU A 118 -13.20 -2.12 31.69
CA LEU A 118 -13.31 -2.11 33.17
C LEU A 118 -14.59 -1.48 33.65
N ASP A 119 -15.03 -0.38 33.03
CA ASP A 119 -16.32 0.25 33.37
C ASP A 119 -17.50 -0.69 33.05
N SER A 120 -17.46 -1.35 31.92
CA SER A 120 -18.46 -2.35 31.50
C SER A 120 -18.54 -3.53 32.51
N ILE A 121 -17.36 -4.07 32.89
CA ILE A 121 -17.29 -5.13 33.91
C ILE A 121 -17.86 -4.67 35.26
N ARG A 122 -17.54 -3.45 35.69
CA ARG A 122 -18.10 -2.87 36.94
C ARG A 122 -19.61 -2.74 36.89
N ARG A 123 -20.19 -2.43 35.73
CA ARG A 123 -21.66 -2.32 35.58
C ARG A 123 -22.35 -3.69 35.63
N ILE A 124 -21.71 -4.72 35.03
CA ILE A 124 -22.25 -6.08 35.01
C ILE A 124 -22.09 -6.76 36.37
N PHE A 125 -20.95 -6.54 37.04
CA PHE A 125 -20.61 -7.14 38.33
C PHE A 125 -20.43 -6.03 39.39
N PRO A 126 -21.53 -5.42 39.87
CA PRO A 126 -21.45 -4.40 40.93
C PRO A 126 -20.87 -5.03 42.21
N ALA A 127 -19.73 -4.50 42.69
CA ALA A 127 -19.14 -4.94 43.94
C ALA A 127 -20.16 -4.77 45.07
N SER A 128 -20.52 -5.86 45.74
CA SER A 128 -21.38 -5.85 46.92
C SER A 128 -20.72 -4.94 47.98
N ARG A 129 -21.25 -3.75 48.20
CA ARG A 129 -20.85 -2.88 49.31
C ARG A 129 -21.13 -3.60 50.61
N ARG A 130 -20.16 -4.24 51.23
CA ARG A 130 -20.23 -4.60 52.66
C ARG A 130 -20.37 -3.29 53.43
N ARG A 131 -21.58 -2.99 53.88
CA ARG A 131 -21.81 -1.95 54.92
C ARG A 131 -21.06 -2.41 56.19
N ARG A 132 -20.03 -1.66 56.56
CA ARG A 132 -19.55 -1.68 57.94
C ARG A 132 -20.33 -0.67 58.75
#